data_ff44c1e72ac82781c7bc3a4b0bfbb21a
#
_entry.id   ff44c1e72ac82781c7bc3a4b0bfbb21a
#
_cell.length_a   1.000
_cell.length_b   1.000
_cell.length_c   1.000
_cell.angle_alpha   90.00
_cell.angle_beta   90.00
_cell.angle_gamma   90.00
#
_symmetry.space_group_name_H-M   'P 1'
#
loop_
_entity.id
_entity.type
_entity.pdbx_description
1 polymer ?
#
loop_
_entity_poly.entity_id
_entity_poly.type
_entity_poly.pdbx_seq_one_letter_code
_entity_poly.pdbx_strand_id
1 'polypeptide(L)'
;MKLYIDDIRPAPDESWTLVRTITEAIRIIDEQWLNITEISLDYDCGDGVETFEPVARFIDLKSSRHFEGLPHITIHSQNPVGAEKLKNILGI
;
A
#
# COMPACT_ATOMS: atom_id res chain seq x y z
N MET A 1 1.14 1.92 13.41
CA MET A 1 1.93 1.07 12.48
C MET A 1 2.03 1.77 11.13
N LYS A 2 3.23 1.83 10.58
CA LYS A 2 3.48 2.37 9.25
C LYS A 2 3.91 1.23 8.32
N LEU A 3 3.19 1.02 7.22
CA LEU A 3 3.47 -0.04 6.25
C LEU A 3 4.22 0.50 5.04
N TYR A 4 5.33 -0.13 4.71
CA TYR A 4 6.09 0.12 3.49
C TYR A 4 5.94 -1.10 2.59
N ILE A 5 5.13 -0.97 1.55
CA ILE A 5 4.77 -2.09 0.66
C ILE A 5 5.60 -1.97 -0.61
N ASP A 6 6.59 -2.83 -0.72
CA ASP A 6 7.57 -2.84 -1.81
C ASP A 6 8.23 -4.21 -1.84
N ASP A 7 8.39 -4.78 -3.01
CA ASP A 7 8.95 -6.12 -3.15
C ASP A 7 10.48 -6.16 -3.11
N ILE A 8 11.15 -5.02 -3.36
CA ILE A 8 12.61 -4.96 -3.51
C ILE A 8 13.26 -3.98 -2.54
N ARG A 9 12.73 -2.74 -2.45
CA ARG A 9 13.40 -1.66 -1.71
C ARG A 9 13.35 -1.87 -0.21
N PRO A 10 14.40 -1.46 0.51
CA PRO A 10 14.32 -1.38 1.96
C PRO A 10 13.38 -0.26 2.38
N ALA A 11 12.80 -0.37 3.56
CA ALA A 11 12.02 0.69 4.15
C ALA A 11 12.92 1.90 4.47
N PRO A 12 12.34 3.12 4.54
CA PRO A 12 13.14 4.33 4.81
C PRO A 12 13.89 4.29 6.14
N ASP A 13 13.28 3.71 7.17
CA ASP A 13 13.89 3.56 8.49
C ASP A 13 13.17 2.45 9.29
N GLU A 14 13.59 2.26 10.54
CA GLU A 14 13.08 1.20 11.43
C GLU A 14 11.64 1.40 11.89
N SER A 15 11.08 2.59 11.71
CA SER A 15 9.69 2.86 12.11
C SER A 15 8.66 2.23 11.18
N TRP A 16 9.09 1.76 10.01
CA TRP A 16 8.24 1.14 9.03
C TRP A 16 8.25 -0.37 9.13
N THR A 17 7.08 -0.98 8.96
CA THR A 17 6.94 -2.42 8.77
C THR A 17 7.01 -2.72 7.28
N LEU A 18 8.02 -3.47 6.87
CA LEU A 18 8.24 -3.81 5.47
C LEU A 18 7.37 -5.00 5.07
N VAL A 19 6.65 -4.84 3.96
CA VAL A 19 5.76 -5.87 3.42
C VAL A 19 6.13 -6.11 1.97
N ARG A 20 6.39 -7.37 1.61
CA ARG A 20 6.97 -7.76 0.32
C ARG A 20 5.98 -8.33 -0.68
N THR A 21 4.83 -8.80 -0.23
CA THR A 21 3.90 -9.52 -1.10
C THR A 21 2.48 -8.97 -1.01
N ILE A 22 1.70 -9.19 -2.07
CA ILE A 22 0.28 -8.82 -2.13
C ILE A 22 -0.50 -9.51 -1.02
N THR A 23 -0.30 -10.82 -0.85
CA THR A 23 -1.01 -11.63 0.14
C THR A 23 -0.75 -11.12 1.56
N GLU A 24 0.51 -10.86 1.90
CA GLU A 24 0.87 -10.36 3.21
C GLU A 24 0.31 -8.96 3.45
N ALA A 25 0.39 -8.08 2.44
CA ALA A 25 -0.16 -6.74 2.53
C ALA A 25 -1.66 -6.76 2.83
N ILE A 26 -2.42 -7.55 2.08
CA ILE A 26 -3.86 -7.64 2.28
C ILE A 26 -4.19 -8.19 3.67
N ARG A 27 -3.47 -9.22 4.11
CA ARG A 27 -3.67 -9.80 5.44
C ARG A 27 -3.45 -8.78 6.56
N ILE A 28 -2.33 -8.04 6.50
CA ILE A 28 -2.01 -7.05 7.53
C ILE A 28 -3.01 -5.89 7.50
N ILE A 29 -3.36 -5.40 6.33
CA ILE A 29 -4.34 -4.33 6.18
C ILE A 29 -5.70 -4.75 6.74
N ASP A 30 -6.12 -5.99 6.48
CA ASP A 30 -7.38 -6.50 6.99
C ASP A 30 -7.37 -6.64 8.52
N GLU A 31 -6.33 -7.25 9.07
CA GLU A 31 -6.24 -7.54 10.51
C GLU A 31 -5.91 -6.32 11.36
N GLN A 32 -5.13 -5.37 10.82
CA GLN A 32 -4.54 -4.27 11.60
C GLN A 32 -5.03 -2.88 11.18
N TRP A 33 -6.11 -2.80 10.42
CA TRP A 33 -6.57 -1.54 9.83
C TRP A 33 -6.58 -0.37 10.82
N LEU A 34 -7.15 -0.56 12.01
CA LEU A 34 -7.28 0.49 13.02
C LEU A 34 -5.94 0.90 13.64
N ASN A 35 -4.91 0.09 13.49
CA ASN A 35 -3.56 0.37 14.01
C ASN A 35 -2.63 0.97 12.96
N ILE A 36 -3.06 1.05 11.70
CA ILE A 36 -2.23 1.56 10.61
C ILE A 36 -2.40 3.07 10.53
N THR A 37 -1.29 3.80 10.62
CA THR A 37 -1.27 5.27 10.54
C THR A 37 -0.79 5.78 9.19
N GLU A 38 0.10 5.02 8.53
CA GLU A 38 0.62 5.37 7.22
C GLU A 38 0.81 4.12 6.36
N ILE A 39 0.60 4.27 5.06
CA ILE A 39 0.90 3.25 4.05
C ILE A 39 1.66 3.92 2.92
N SER A 40 2.85 3.41 2.62
CA SER A 40 3.62 3.81 1.44
C SER A 40 3.61 2.63 0.47
N LEU A 41 3.08 2.84 -0.72
CA LEU A 41 2.75 1.77 -1.67
C LEU A 41 3.52 1.90 -2.97
N ASP A 42 4.20 0.82 -3.38
CA ASP A 42 4.79 0.69 -4.71
C ASP A 42 3.75 0.14 -5.70
N TYR A 43 4.06 0.21 -6.99
CA TYR A 43 3.19 -0.31 -8.04
C TYR A 43 3.64 -1.69 -8.53
N ASP A 44 4.91 -1.84 -8.92
CA ASP A 44 5.42 -3.07 -9.50
C ASP A 44 5.82 -4.09 -8.42
N CYS A 45 5.50 -5.36 -8.67
CA CYS A 45 5.90 -6.46 -7.79
C CYS A 45 7.24 -7.11 -8.20
N GLY A 46 8.06 -6.43 -9.00
CA GLY A 46 9.43 -6.80 -9.32
C GLY A 46 9.62 -7.82 -10.43
N ASP A 47 8.62 -8.62 -10.75
CA ASP A 47 8.66 -9.61 -11.83
C ASP A 47 8.24 -9.04 -13.20
N GLY A 48 7.75 -7.80 -13.21
CA GLY A 48 7.25 -7.14 -14.41
C GLY A 48 5.86 -7.61 -14.86
N VAL A 49 5.25 -8.52 -14.12
CA VAL A 49 3.94 -9.12 -14.46
C VAL A 49 2.88 -8.70 -13.47
N GLU A 50 3.15 -8.87 -12.17
CA GLU A 50 2.21 -8.51 -11.10
C GLU A 50 2.39 -7.07 -10.66
N THR A 51 1.32 -6.48 -10.15
CA THR A 51 1.31 -5.13 -9.59
C THR A 51 0.64 -5.13 -8.23
N PHE A 52 0.84 -4.07 -7.46
CA PHE A 52 0.16 -3.88 -6.17
C PHE A 52 -1.23 -3.25 -6.32
N GLU A 53 -1.81 -3.21 -7.53
CA GLU A 53 -3.19 -2.76 -7.72
C GLU A 53 -4.20 -3.44 -6.81
N PRO A 54 -4.16 -4.78 -6.62
CA PRO A 54 -5.07 -5.44 -5.70
C PRO A 54 -4.99 -4.91 -4.27
N VAL A 55 -3.81 -4.51 -3.82
CA VAL A 55 -3.61 -3.89 -2.50
C VAL A 55 -4.29 -2.52 -2.45
N ALA A 56 -4.11 -1.69 -3.49
CA ALA A 56 -4.76 -0.39 -3.57
C ALA A 56 -6.28 -0.53 -3.54
N ARG A 57 -6.83 -1.47 -4.27
CA ARG A 57 -8.28 -1.74 -4.28
C ARG A 57 -8.78 -2.19 -2.91
N PHE A 58 -8.00 -3.00 -2.20
CA PHE A 58 -8.35 -3.42 -0.85
C PHE A 58 -8.31 -2.26 0.14
N ILE A 59 -7.31 -1.39 0.03
CA ILE A 59 -7.22 -0.16 0.84
C ILE A 59 -8.44 0.71 0.60
N ASP A 60 -8.84 0.89 -0.66
CA ASP A 60 -10.02 1.67 -1.02
C ASP A 60 -11.28 1.08 -0.41
N LEU A 61 -11.44 -0.24 -0.46
CA LEU A 61 -12.56 -0.95 0.14
C LEU A 61 -12.62 -0.74 1.65
N LYS A 62 -11.49 -0.87 2.35
CA LYS A 62 -11.43 -0.64 3.80
C LYS A 62 -11.74 0.82 4.14
N SER A 63 -11.21 1.76 3.36
CA SER A 63 -11.44 3.20 3.55
C SER A 63 -12.92 3.56 3.40
N SER A 64 -13.63 2.92 2.48
CA SER A 64 -15.06 3.16 2.28
C SER A 64 -15.93 2.62 3.41
N ARG A 65 -15.45 1.62 4.14
CA ARG A 65 -16.17 1.00 5.27
C ARG A 65 -15.80 1.60 6.62
N HIS A 66 -14.59 2.14 6.73
CA HIS A 66 -14.03 2.67 7.97
C HIS A 66 -13.36 4.00 7.68
N PHE A 67 -14.14 5.07 7.57
CA PHE A 67 -13.63 6.37 7.13
C PHE A 67 -13.16 7.27 8.28
N GLU A 68 -13.23 6.82 9.53
CA GLU A 68 -12.63 7.52 10.66
C GLU A 68 -11.22 6.98 10.91
N GLY A 69 -10.26 7.89 11.13
CA GLY A 69 -8.89 7.51 11.42
C GLY A 69 -8.18 6.86 10.24
N LEU A 70 -8.48 7.30 9.02
CA LEU A 70 -7.86 6.76 7.81
C LEU A 70 -6.34 6.92 7.84
N PRO A 71 -5.58 5.92 7.41
CA PRO A 71 -4.13 6.06 7.29
C PRO A 71 -3.76 7.08 6.22
N HIS A 72 -2.63 7.73 6.42
CA HIS A 72 -2.05 8.58 5.38
C HIS A 72 -1.42 7.69 4.31
N ILE A 73 -1.81 7.86 3.05
CA ILE A 73 -1.37 6.98 1.96
C ILE A 73 -0.51 7.78 0.98
N THR A 74 0.68 7.25 0.69
CA THR A 74 1.58 7.80 -0.30
C THR A 74 1.98 6.72 -1.30
N ILE A 75 2.31 7.13 -2.51
CA ILE A 75 2.78 6.25 -3.57
C ILE A 75 4.26 6.54 -3.82
N HIS A 76 5.10 5.51 -3.78
CA HIS A 76 6.54 5.64 -4.01
C HIS A 76 6.96 4.74 -5.19
N SER A 77 6.44 4.96 -6.36
CA SER A 77 6.78 4.17 -7.55
C SER A 77 7.62 4.96 -8.53
N GLN A 78 8.60 4.31 -9.17
CA GLN A 78 9.35 4.88 -10.28
C GLN A 78 8.61 4.76 -11.61
N ASN A 79 7.48 4.05 -11.64
CA ASN A 79 6.64 3.92 -12.80
C ASN A 79 5.54 5.01 -12.75
N PRO A 80 5.65 6.11 -13.52
CA PRO A 80 4.69 7.20 -13.43
C PRO A 80 3.28 6.80 -13.86
N VAL A 81 3.15 5.90 -14.81
CA VAL A 81 1.84 5.39 -15.25
C VAL A 81 1.20 4.55 -14.15
N GLY A 82 1.98 3.67 -13.52
CA GLY A 82 1.52 2.84 -12.41
C GLY A 82 1.15 3.69 -11.20
N ALA A 83 1.98 4.67 -10.86
CA ALA A 83 1.69 5.59 -9.75
C ALA A 83 0.36 6.31 -9.96
N GLU A 84 0.08 6.78 -11.18
CA GLU A 84 -1.17 7.45 -11.49
C GLU A 84 -2.36 6.52 -11.36
N LYS A 85 -2.23 5.27 -11.79
CA LYS A 85 -3.29 4.25 -11.61
C LYS A 85 -3.63 4.04 -10.14
N LEU A 86 -2.62 3.91 -9.28
CA LEU A 86 -2.83 3.72 -7.85
C LEU A 86 -3.51 4.95 -7.23
N LYS A 87 -3.07 6.14 -7.61
CA LYS A 87 -3.70 7.38 -7.12
C LYS A 87 -5.16 7.47 -7.53
N ASN A 88 -5.49 7.09 -8.76
CA ASN A 88 -6.87 7.08 -9.24
C ASN A 88 -7.73 6.07 -8.47
N ILE A 89 -7.21 4.88 -8.19
CA ILE A 89 -7.92 3.87 -7.40
C ILE A 89 -8.20 4.38 -5.99
N LEU A 90 -7.22 5.05 -5.39
CA LEU A 90 -7.28 5.50 -4.00
C LEU A 90 -7.94 6.89 -3.86
N GLY A 91 -8.14 7.61 -4.95
CA GLY A 91 -8.73 8.94 -4.92
C GLY A 91 -7.82 10.01 -4.32
N ILE A 92 -6.52 9.88 -4.56
CA ILE A 92 -5.53 10.81 -4.01
C ILE A 92 -4.71 11.51 -5.08
#